data_e5261e45ac8576ea11ab116123b82cba
#
_entry.id   e5261e45ac8576ea11ab116123b82cba
#
_cell.length_a   1.000
_cell.length_b   1.000
_cell.length_c   1.000
_cell.angle_alpha   90.00
_cell.angle_beta   90.00
_cell.angle_gamma   90.00
#
_symmetry.space_group_name_H-M   'P 1'
#
loop_
_entity.id
_entity.type
_entity.pdbx_description
1 polymer ?
#
loop_
_entity_poly.entity_id
_entity_poly.type
_entity_poly.pdbx_seq_one_letter_code
_entity_poly.pdbx_strand_id
1 'polypeptide(L)'
;MEHFLESILLSEHDKEAAHAADFHLDDLLGSRGGGDRASVSQAEQTVKNDPHTAFEFDASASATLHCGPESWKAGRFETPTIGSLEDELGVSTSNELGSLKLSVIEGVSPLSDIGWLQASSPPHALFQVASQFNCLESPGPYLVPVQDYFKDATQGPRAAIGAFPATLLRHYFAPDQENGRFTQVTNGPQVDLLATACGANMVRNGYLTGRGITHPESFADTLESNWRALRVGVHDQVQVVLGYNWDGGPVSREAPTIGQVFTSTVAGGGYRARTNLGDRVFERVARQLLRAAYLGTLLASALLKKDWVVLTLIGGGAFQNPPPLIWDSIVWALDRVAPILRQDMHVVLNARNLSHSLDIESTVLPEVRLRAGRVCFLDTQGLQGRLE
;
A
#
# COMPACT_ATOMS: atom_id res chain seq x y z
N MET A 1 3.81 17.00 7.49
CA MET A 1 4.46 15.79 6.98
C MET A 1 5.72 16.09 6.18
N GLU A 2 5.71 16.99 5.21
CA GLU A 2 6.94 17.39 4.54
C GLU A 2 8.04 17.70 5.56
N HIS A 3 7.78 18.59 6.51
CA HIS A 3 8.71 18.89 7.62
C HIS A 3 9.02 17.68 8.52
N PHE A 4 8.09 16.76 8.74
CA PHE A 4 8.33 15.57 9.54
C PHE A 4 9.20 14.56 8.77
N LEU A 5 8.86 14.26 7.53
CA LEU A 5 9.68 13.40 6.67
C LEU A 5 11.01 14.08 6.32
N GLU A 6 11.04 15.38 6.09
CA GLU A 6 12.27 16.15 5.99
C GLU A 6 13.08 16.10 7.28
N SER A 7 12.47 16.18 8.45
CA SER A 7 13.18 16.03 9.74
C SER A 7 13.74 14.62 9.93
N ILE A 8 13.07 13.59 9.42
CA ILE A 8 13.63 12.23 9.34
C ILE A 8 14.83 12.18 8.40
N LEU A 9 14.92 13.10 7.45
CA LEU A 9 15.88 13.13 6.36
C LEU A 9 16.99 14.15 6.49
N LEU A 10 16.88 15.07 7.44
CA LEU A 10 17.85 16.13 7.65
C LEU A 10 19.20 15.62 8.17
N SER A 11 20.28 16.28 7.74
CA SER A 11 21.64 15.99 8.19
C SER A 11 21.81 16.25 9.70
N GLU A 12 22.90 15.73 10.29
CA GLU A 12 23.18 15.96 11.73
C GLU A 12 23.28 17.45 12.10
N HIS A 13 23.66 18.30 11.15
CA HIS A 13 23.78 19.76 11.36
C HIS A 13 22.41 20.45 11.48
N ASP A 14 21.36 19.84 10.92
CA ASP A 14 19.99 20.38 10.97
C ASP A 14 19.19 19.89 12.18
N LYS A 15 19.74 18.97 12.99
CA LYS A 15 19.08 18.42 14.19
C LYS A 15 18.82 19.48 15.25
N GLU A 16 19.71 20.47 15.42
CA GLU A 16 19.51 21.56 16.40
C GLU A 16 18.35 22.48 16.01
N ALA A 17 18.11 22.68 14.71
CA ALA A 17 16.98 23.46 14.22
C ALA A 17 15.66 22.66 14.29
N ALA A 18 15.69 21.35 14.07
CA ALA A 18 14.51 20.47 14.14
C ALA A 18 14.07 20.23 15.61
N HIS A 19 15.01 20.18 16.55
CA HIS A 19 14.69 20.12 18.00
C HIS A 19 14.03 21.39 18.54
N ALA A 20 14.18 22.53 17.86
CA ALA A 20 13.54 23.78 18.25
C ALA A 20 12.10 23.94 17.75
N ALA A 21 11.64 23.08 16.85
CA ALA A 21 10.25 23.06 16.44
C ALA A 21 9.47 22.15 17.40
N ASP A 22 8.83 22.72 18.41
CA ASP A 22 7.79 22.06 19.19
C ASP A 22 6.66 21.65 18.22
N PHE A 23 6.70 20.41 17.76
CA PHE A 23 5.61 19.83 16.99
C PHE A 23 4.43 19.57 17.93
N HIS A 24 3.49 20.49 17.98
CA HIS A 24 2.22 20.22 18.64
C HIS A 24 1.41 19.27 17.76
N LEU A 25 1.01 18.13 18.32
CA LEU A 25 0.20 17.11 17.63
C LEU A 25 -1.07 17.73 17.02
N ASP A 26 -1.68 18.70 17.71
CA ASP A 26 -2.88 19.40 17.24
C ASP A 26 -2.61 20.26 15.98
N ASP A 27 -1.42 20.85 15.85
CA ASP A 27 -1.01 21.62 14.67
C ASP A 27 -0.74 20.72 13.46
N LEU A 28 -0.21 19.52 13.72
CA LEU A 28 0.05 18.50 12.70
C LEU A 28 -1.23 17.78 12.25
N LEU A 29 -2.17 17.54 13.16
CA LEU A 29 -3.42 16.83 12.85
C LEU A 29 -4.46 17.72 12.17
N GLY A 30 -4.19 19.01 12.01
CA GLY A 30 -5.07 19.96 11.34
C GLY A 30 -6.38 20.24 12.08
N SER A 31 -7.06 21.31 11.71
CA SER A 31 -8.37 21.62 12.27
C SER A 31 -9.37 20.52 11.98
N ARG A 32 -10.02 20.03 13.00
CA ARG A 32 -11.10 19.02 12.97
C ARG A 32 -12.27 19.50 12.11
N GLY A 33 -12.23 19.23 10.83
CA GLY A 33 -13.33 19.51 9.89
C GLY A 33 -14.03 18.21 9.50
N GLY A 34 -15.35 18.13 9.66
CA GLY A 34 -16.13 16.91 9.57
C GLY A 34 -16.38 16.42 8.12
N GLY A 35 -15.63 15.45 7.67
CA GLY A 35 -15.99 14.58 6.55
C GLY A 35 -16.11 13.18 7.11
N ASP A 36 -17.29 12.70 7.13
CA ASP A 36 -17.66 11.68 8.07
C ASP A 36 -18.04 10.37 7.34
N ARG A 37 -18.29 9.36 8.13
CA ARG A 37 -18.89 8.11 7.69
C ARG A 37 -20.13 8.32 6.84
N ALA A 38 -20.88 9.43 7.05
CA ALA A 38 -22.06 9.77 6.28
C ALA A 38 -21.70 10.08 4.81
N SER A 39 -20.63 10.83 4.56
CA SER A 39 -20.15 11.12 3.19
C SER A 39 -19.74 9.84 2.44
N VAL A 40 -19.03 8.92 3.12
CA VAL A 40 -18.66 7.62 2.52
C VAL A 40 -19.90 6.79 2.23
N SER A 41 -20.84 6.72 3.18
CA SER A 41 -22.08 5.96 3.02
C SER A 41 -22.95 6.50 1.89
N GLN A 42 -23.07 7.83 1.78
CA GLN A 42 -23.80 8.49 0.71
C GLN A 42 -23.15 8.26 -0.67
N ALA A 43 -21.83 8.43 -0.75
CA ALA A 43 -21.09 8.17 -1.97
C ALA A 43 -21.18 6.70 -2.41
N GLU A 44 -21.08 5.76 -1.45
CA GLU A 44 -21.25 4.34 -1.73
C GLU A 44 -22.65 4.01 -2.24
N GLN A 45 -23.68 4.61 -1.66
CA GLN A 45 -25.05 4.43 -2.15
C GLN A 45 -25.25 5.00 -3.55
N THR A 46 -24.66 6.17 -3.84
CA THR A 46 -24.69 6.78 -5.18
C THR A 46 -24.06 5.85 -6.23
N VAL A 47 -22.86 5.32 -5.93
CA VAL A 47 -22.17 4.39 -6.82
C VAL A 47 -22.94 3.08 -7.00
N LYS A 48 -23.53 2.52 -5.94
CA LYS A 48 -24.34 1.30 -6.02
C LYS A 48 -25.58 1.47 -6.88
N ASN A 49 -26.18 2.66 -6.86
CA ASN A 49 -27.38 2.93 -7.65
C ASN A 49 -27.04 2.97 -9.16
N ASP A 50 -25.97 3.69 -9.53
CA ASP A 50 -25.52 3.76 -10.92
C ASP A 50 -24.03 4.16 -10.99
N PRO A 51 -23.10 3.22 -11.12
CA PRO A 51 -21.67 3.52 -11.22
C PRO A 51 -21.31 4.26 -12.51
N HIS A 52 -22.09 4.11 -13.59
CA HIS A 52 -21.82 4.76 -14.88
C HIS A 52 -22.07 6.28 -14.82
N THR A 53 -23.05 6.72 -14.04
CA THR A 53 -23.30 8.15 -13.84
C THR A 53 -22.48 8.73 -12.68
N ALA A 54 -22.10 7.89 -11.71
CA ALA A 54 -21.31 8.32 -10.55
C ALA A 54 -19.83 8.61 -10.92
N PHE A 55 -19.28 7.91 -11.92
CA PHE A 55 -17.89 8.09 -12.33
C PHE A 55 -17.80 8.71 -13.73
N GLU A 56 -17.10 9.84 -13.81
CA GLU A 56 -16.68 10.47 -15.07
C GLU A 56 -15.21 10.14 -15.34
N PHE A 57 -14.87 9.77 -16.57
CA PHE A 57 -13.50 9.43 -16.97
C PHE A 57 -12.95 10.46 -17.94
N ASP A 58 -11.73 10.91 -17.70
CA ASP A 58 -10.98 11.75 -18.62
C ASP A 58 -10.28 10.95 -19.73
N ALA A 59 -9.58 11.64 -20.62
CA ALA A 59 -8.85 11.03 -21.74
C ALA A 59 -7.69 10.10 -21.30
N SER A 60 -7.22 10.22 -20.05
CA SER A 60 -6.19 9.37 -19.45
C SER A 60 -6.77 8.16 -18.72
N ALA A 61 -8.08 7.94 -18.80
CA ALA A 61 -8.84 6.94 -18.04
C ALA A 61 -8.78 7.13 -16.51
N SER A 62 -8.48 8.35 -16.05
CA SER A 62 -8.58 8.72 -14.64
C SER A 62 -10.04 9.11 -14.32
N ALA A 63 -10.55 8.59 -13.21
CA ALA A 63 -11.94 8.77 -12.80
C ALA A 63 -12.11 9.92 -11.81
N THR A 64 -13.21 10.62 -11.92
CA THR A 64 -13.76 11.52 -10.90
C THR A 64 -15.08 10.96 -10.40
N LEU A 65 -15.23 10.84 -9.09
CA LEU A 65 -16.48 10.45 -8.44
C LEU A 65 -17.33 11.69 -8.18
N HIS A 66 -18.59 11.67 -8.61
CA HIS A 66 -19.59 12.69 -8.34
C HIS A 66 -20.65 12.19 -7.36
N CYS A 67 -20.94 12.96 -6.32
CA CYS A 67 -21.95 12.66 -5.33
C CYS A 67 -22.65 13.95 -4.87
N GLY A 68 -23.81 14.26 -5.47
CA GLY A 68 -24.50 15.53 -5.25
C GLY A 68 -23.62 16.72 -5.67
N PRO A 69 -23.38 17.70 -4.76
CA PRO A 69 -22.51 18.84 -5.06
C PRO A 69 -21.02 18.53 -4.95
N GLU A 70 -20.66 17.39 -4.36
CA GLU A 70 -19.28 16.99 -4.11
C GLU A 70 -18.70 16.20 -5.28
N SER A 71 -17.40 16.40 -5.51
CA SER A 71 -16.64 15.61 -6.47
C SER A 71 -15.22 15.35 -5.95
N TRP A 72 -14.69 14.15 -6.22
CA TRP A 72 -13.37 13.74 -5.78
C TRP A 72 -12.65 12.96 -6.87
N LYS A 73 -11.32 13.12 -6.95
CA LYS A 73 -10.50 12.30 -7.85
C LYS A 73 -10.47 10.86 -7.34
N ALA A 74 -11.06 9.96 -8.09
CA ALA A 74 -11.00 8.53 -7.86
C ALA A 74 -9.78 7.87 -8.51
N GLY A 75 -9.13 8.57 -9.46
CA GLY A 75 -7.88 8.15 -10.08
C GLY A 75 -8.01 7.05 -11.12
N ARG A 76 -6.87 6.48 -11.53
CA ARG A 76 -6.76 5.39 -12.52
C ARG A 76 -6.28 4.12 -11.86
N PHE A 77 -7.06 3.06 -11.98
CA PHE A 77 -6.72 1.74 -11.45
C PHE A 77 -6.40 0.73 -12.55
N GLU A 78 -5.29 0.02 -12.39
CA GLU A 78 -4.83 -1.04 -13.28
C GLU A 78 -4.12 -2.16 -12.51
N THR A 79 -3.94 -3.32 -13.14
CA THR A 79 -3.28 -4.47 -12.51
C THR A 79 -2.14 -5.02 -13.38
N PRO A 80 -1.03 -4.27 -13.55
CA PRO A 80 0.11 -4.71 -14.33
C PRO A 80 0.79 -5.93 -13.70
N THR A 81 1.47 -6.73 -14.52
CA THR A 81 2.34 -7.79 -14.05
C THR A 81 3.69 -7.23 -13.64
N ILE A 82 4.41 -7.93 -12.76
CA ILE A 82 5.79 -7.57 -12.42
C ILE A 82 6.66 -7.51 -13.68
N GLY A 83 6.48 -8.49 -14.57
CA GLY A 83 7.23 -8.53 -15.83
C GLY A 83 6.98 -7.33 -16.72
N SER A 84 5.71 -6.89 -16.87
CA SER A 84 5.41 -5.70 -17.68
C SER A 84 6.01 -4.44 -17.09
N LEU A 85 6.01 -4.29 -15.77
CA LEU A 85 6.64 -3.15 -15.10
C LEU A 85 8.16 -3.14 -15.27
N GLU A 86 8.83 -4.31 -15.15
CA GLU A 86 10.27 -4.43 -15.40
C GLU A 86 10.63 -4.11 -16.86
N ASP A 87 9.86 -4.66 -17.80
CA ASP A 87 10.11 -4.47 -19.23
C ASP A 87 9.92 -2.99 -19.63
N GLU A 88 8.88 -2.33 -19.15
CA GLU A 88 8.63 -0.91 -19.41
C GLU A 88 9.72 -0.01 -18.83
N LEU A 89 10.18 -0.27 -17.61
CA LEU A 89 11.28 0.48 -17.00
C LEU A 89 12.60 0.23 -17.72
N GLY A 90 12.86 -0.98 -18.21
CA GLY A 90 14.07 -1.36 -18.96
C GLY A 90 14.22 -0.66 -20.32
N VAL A 91 13.12 -0.17 -20.91
CA VAL A 91 13.11 0.57 -22.19
C VAL A 91 13.52 2.04 -22.01
N SER A 92 13.64 2.54 -20.76
CA SER A 92 14.01 3.93 -20.51
C SER A 92 15.37 4.29 -21.13
N THR A 93 15.40 5.36 -21.90
CA THR A 93 16.58 5.82 -22.64
C THR A 93 17.54 6.71 -21.83
N SER A 94 17.21 7.02 -20.59
CA SER A 94 18.08 7.82 -19.72
C SER A 94 19.32 7.02 -19.32
N ASN A 95 20.50 7.60 -19.50
CA ASN A 95 21.78 7.03 -19.06
C ASN A 95 22.13 7.39 -17.61
N GLU A 96 21.39 8.31 -17.00
CA GLU A 96 21.61 8.72 -15.62
C GLU A 96 20.90 7.74 -14.67
N LEU A 97 21.65 7.19 -13.72
CA LEU A 97 21.09 6.37 -12.65
C LEU A 97 20.61 7.27 -11.52
N GLY A 98 19.42 6.97 -11.02
CA GLY A 98 18.91 7.57 -9.80
C GLY A 98 19.54 6.94 -8.55
N SER A 99 19.40 7.61 -7.42
CA SER A 99 19.77 7.10 -6.10
C SER A 99 18.56 6.51 -5.40
N LEU A 100 18.78 5.48 -4.57
CA LEU A 100 17.77 4.90 -3.71
C LEU A 100 18.13 5.15 -2.25
N LYS A 101 17.24 5.84 -1.54
CA LYS A 101 17.36 6.12 -0.12
C LYS A 101 16.33 5.28 0.66
N LEU A 102 16.74 4.71 1.81
CA LEU A 102 15.84 3.95 2.68
C LEU A 102 15.81 4.57 4.06
N SER A 103 14.62 4.97 4.52
CA SER A 103 14.38 5.36 5.91
C SER A 103 13.33 4.46 6.56
N VAL A 104 13.36 4.34 7.87
CA VAL A 104 12.44 3.49 8.63
C VAL A 104 11.78 4.33 9.72
N ILE A 105 10.47 4.26 9.83
CA ILE A 105 9.67 4.80 10.93
C ILE A 105 9.32 3.64 11.85
N GLU A 106 9.88 3.65 13.06
CA GLU A 106 9.64 2.63 14.08
C GLU A 106 8.84 3.22 15.24
N GLY A 107 7.87 2.48 15.73
CA GLY A 107 7.00 2.87 16.82
C GLY A 107 5.54 3.06 16.41
N VAL A 108 4.64 2.67 17.31
CA VAL A 108 3.19 2.83 17.14
C VAL A 108 2.77 4.18 17.73
N SER A 109 2.40 5.09 16.86
CA SER A 109 2.08 6.48 17.16
C SER A 109 1.00 6.97 16.21
N PRO A 110 0.27 8.05 16.52
CA PRO A 110 -0.55 8.74 15.54
C PRO A 110 0.22 9.11 14.26
N LEU A 111 1.49 9.47 14.38
CA LEU A 111 2.36 9.87 13.27
C LEU A 111 2.77 8.68 12.37
N SER A 112 2.68 7.44 12.84
CA SER A 112 2.87 6.22 12.04
C SER A 112 1.54 5.61 11.56
N ASP A 113 0.42 6.28 11.77
CA ASP A 113 -0.86 5.86 11.21
C ASP A 113 -0.89 6.16 9.71
N ILE A 114 -1.26 5.15 8.91
CA ILE A 114 -1.23 5.27 7.44
C ILE A 114 -2.19 6.33 6.93
N GLY A 115 -3.34 6.52 7.57
CA GLY A 115 -4.29 7.56 7.20
C GLY A 115 -3.70 8.97 7.39
N TRP A 116 -2.98 9.19 8.48
CA TRP A 116 -2.25 10.44 8.71
C TRP A 116 -1.11 10.62 7.70
N LEU A 117 -0.31 9.57 7.47
CA LEU A 117 0.79 9.60 6.51
C LEU A 117 0.31 9.95 5.10
N GLN A 118 -0.81 9.38 4.64
CA GLN A 118 -1.40 9.71 3.36
C GLN A 118 -1.92 11.15 3.32
N ALA A 119 -2.63 11.58 4.36
CA ALA A 119 -3.22 12.89 4.45
C ALA A 119 -2.20 14.04 4.49
N SER A 120 -1.01 13.77 5.01
CA SER A 120 0.08 14.75 5.17
C SER A 120 1.20 14.52 4.15
N SER A 121 1.01 13.67 3.15
CA SER A 121 2.07 13.32 2.19
C SER A 121 2.43 14.47 1.26
N PRO A 122 3.70 14.54 0.81
CA PRO A 122 4.07 15.46 -0.26
C PRO A 122 3.37 15.07 -1.57
N PRO A 123 3.25 16.02 -2.52
CA PRO A 123 2.87 15.69 -3.89
C PRO A 123 3.78 14.57 -4.42
N HIS A 124 3.25 13.72 -5.29
CA HIS A 124 4.00 12.60 -5.90
C HIS A 124 4.39 11.46 -4.96
N ALA A 125 3.80 11.36 -3.77
CA ALA A 125 3.96 10.20 -2.92
C ALA A 125 3.18 8.98 -3.45
N LEU A 126 3.74 7.78 -3.21
CA LEU A 126 3.09 6.50 -3.46
C LEU A 126 3.10 5.67 -2.19
N PHE A 127 1.98 5.05 -1.90
CA PHE A 127 1.79 4.23 -0.71
C PHE A 127 1.54 2.77 -1.08
N GLN A 128 2.32 1.86 -0.52
CA GLN A 128 1.98 0.45 -0.53
C GLN A 128 0.83 0.20 0.46
N VAL A 129 -0.21 -0.46 0.01
CA VAL A 129 -1.40 -0.78 0.80
C VAL A 129 -1.52 -2.29 0.95
N ALA A 130 -1.47 -2.76 2.20
CA ALA A 130 -1.82 -4.14 2.50
C ALA A 130 -3.30 -4.37 2.18
N SER A 131 -3.60 -5.37 1.38
CA SER A 131 -4.96 -5.72 0.98
C SER A 131 -5.11 -7.22 0.74
N GLN A 132 -6.23 -7.65 0.20
CA GLN A 132 -6.36 -8.99 -0.35
C GLN A 132 -6.01 -9.00 -1.86
N PHE A 133 -5.93 -10.20 -2.48
CA PHE A 133 -5.58 -10.35 -3.90
C PHE A 133 -6.63 -9.77 -4.88
N ASN A 134 -7.77 -9.31 -4.37
CA ASN A 134 -8.77 -8.57 -5.14
C ASN A 134 -8.65 -7.04 -4.98
N CYS A 135 -7.62 -6.55 -4.32
CA CYS A 135 -7.37 -5.13 -4.03
C CYS A 135 -8.47 -4.46 -3.18
N LEU A 136 -9.19 -5.25 -2.39
CA LEU A 136 -10.20 -4.81 -1.43
C LEU A 136 -9.81 -5.23 -0.01
N GLU A 137 -10.55 -4.74 0.97
CA GLU A 137 -10.36 -5.07 2.39
C GLU A 137 -11.57 -5.81 2.94
N SER A 138 -11.30 -6.90 3.65
CA SER A 138 -12.36 -7.69 4.30
C SER A 138 -11.80 -8.48 5.47
N PRO A 139 -12.55 -8.60 6.58
CA PRO A 139 -12.10 -9.35 7.77
C PRO A 139 -12.16 -10.87 7.57
N GLY A 140 -12.60 -11.34 6.41
CA GLY A 140 -12.74 -12.75 6.08
C GLY A 140 -12.96 -12.97 4.58
N PRO A 141 -13.12 -14.22 4.12
CA PRO A 141 -13.28 -14.55 2.70
C PRO A 141 -14.70 -14.22 2.18
N TYR A 142 -15.10 -13.00 2.32
CA TYR A 142 -16.31 -12.36 1.80
C TYR A 142 -16.06 -10.87 1.65
N LEU A 143 -16.77 -10.20 0.75
CA LEU A 143 -16.63 -8.76 0.56
C LEU A 143 -17.57 -8.03 1.52
N VAL A 144 -17.10 -6.89 2.03
CA VAL A 144 -17.90 -5.99 2.85
C VAL A 144 -18.10 -4.66 2.12
N PRO A 145 -19.18 -3.92 2.38
CA PRO A 145 -19.35 -2.56 1.90
C PRO A 145 -18.17 -1.67 2.32
N VAL A 146 -17.84 -0.67 1.50
CA VAL A 146 -16.69 0.25 1.79
C VAL A 146 -16.91 1.00 3.10
N GLN A 147 -18.14 1.39 3.42
CA GLN A 147 -18.48 2.00 4.72
C GLN A 147 -18.14 1.10 5.93
N ASP A 148 -18.06 -0.20 5.75
CA ASP A 148 -17.72 -1.15 6.82
C ASP A 148 -16.23 -1.20 7.13
N TYR A 149 -15.37 -0.60 6.29
CA TYR A 149 -13.92 -0.47 6.56
C TYR A 149 -13.66 0.33 7.84
N PHE A 150 -14.57 1.22 8.24
CA PHE A 150 -14.49 1.90 9.54
C PHE A 150 -14.57 0.96 10.76
N LYS A 151 -14.98 -0.28 10.58
CA LYS A 151 -15.04 -1.28 11.66
C LYS A 151 -13.70 -2.00 11.87
N ASP A 152 -12.74 -1.83 10.96
CA ASP A 152 -11.44 -2.48 10.99
C ASP A 152 -10.32 -1.44 11.18
N ALA A 153 -9.70 -1.43 12.36
CA ALA A 153 -8.66 -0.47 12.72
C ALA A 153 -7.27 -0.82 12.16
N THR A 154 -7.14 -1.88 11.35
CA THR A 154 -5.87 -2.25 10.74
C THR A 154 -5.46 -1.27 9.64
N GLN A 155 -4.18 -1.25 9.29
CA GLN A 155 -3.64 -0.21 8.41
C GLN A 155 -4.10 -0.32 6.95
N GLY A 156 -4.46 -1.52 6.46
CA GLY A 156 -5.00 -1.71 5.11
C GLY A 156 -6.34 -0.99 4.91
N PRO A 157 -7.40 -1.32 5.68
CA PRO A 157 -8.68 -0.60 5.64
C PRO A 157 -8.54 0.90 5.85
N ARG A 158 -7.63 1.34 6.76
CA ARG A 158 -7.37 2.77 6.98
C ARG A 158 -6.82 3.47 5.74
N ALA A 159 -5.83 2.87 5.09
CA ALA A 159 -5.26 3.40 3.85
C ALA A 159 -6.30 3.48 2.73
N ALA A 160 -7.14 2.43 2.62
CA ALA A 160 -8.18 2.35 1.59
C ALA A 160 -9.31 3.36 1.82
N ILE A 161 -9.80 3.51 3.07
CA ILE A 161 -10.91 4.42 3.38
C ILE A 161 -10.48 5.89 3.32
N GLY A 162 -9.21 6.21 3.60
CA GLY A 162 -8.68 7.56 3.45
C GLY A 162 -8.88 8.11 2.04
N ALA A 163 -8.76 7.24 1.04
CA ALA A 163 -9.01 7.53 -0.38
C ALA A 163 -10.27 6.79 -0.86
N PHE A 164 -11.40 6.94 -0.15
CA PHE A 164 -12.62 6.19 -0.43
C PHE A 164 -13.16 6.32 -1.86
N PRO A 165 -13.00 7.45 -2.59
CA PRO A 165 -13.46 7.52 -3.98
C PRO A 165 -12.79 6.48 -4.87
N ALA A 166 -11.47 6.28 -4.69
CA ALA A 166 -10.71 5.24 -5.36
C ALA A 166 -11.12 3.84 -4.92
N THR A 167 -11.44 3.66 -3.64
CA THR A 167 -11.91 2.37 -3.11
C THR A 167 -13.28 2.00 -3.67
N LEU A 168 -14.20 2.96 -3.80
CA LEU A 168 -15.48 2.77 -4.46
C LEU A 168 -15.32 2.39 -5.94
N LEU A 169 -14.38 3.02 -6.65
CA LEU A 169 -14.06 2.68 -8.03
C LEU A 169 -13.60 1.21 -8.14
N ARG A 170 -12.64 0.78 -7.31
CA ARG A 170 -12.15 -0.60 -7.32
C ARG A 170 -13.23 -1.61 -6.95
N HIS A 171 -14.13 -1.27 -6.04
CA HIS A 171 -15.17 -2.18 -5.57
C HIS A 171 -16.30 -2.32 -6.58
N TYR A 172 -16.86 -1.19 -7.03
CA TYR A 172 -18.14 -1.18 -7.76
C TYR A 172 -17.98 -0.94 -9.26
N PHE A 173 -16.81 -0.55 -9.71
CA PHE A 173 -16.57 -0.21 -11.11
C PHE A 173 -15.13 -0.53 -11.55
N ALA A 174 -14.63 -1.68 -11.09
CA ALA A 174 -13.29 -2.17 -11.43
C ALA A 174 -13.14 -2.40 -12.94
N PRO A 175 -11.95 -2.14 -13.52
CA PRO A 175 -11.71 -2.43 -14.93
C PRO A 175 -11.68 -3.93 -15.17
N ASP A 176 -12.27 -4.35 -16.28
CA ASP A 176 -12.15 -5.70 -16.83
C ASP A 176 -11.04 -5.76 -17.89
N GLN A 177 -10.52 -6.96 -18.14
CA GLN A 177 -9.48 -7.20 -19.16
C GLN A 177 -9.96 -6.93 -20.58
N GLU A 178 -11.27 -6.98 -20.84
CA GLU A 178 -11.91 -6.74 -22.14
C GLU A 178 -12.39 -5.29 -22.34
N ASN A 179 -11.80 -4.32 -21.64
CA ASN A 179 -12.17 -2.89 -21.65
C ASN A 179 -13.56 -2.57 -21.07
N GLY A 180 -14.18 -3.53 -20.41
CA GLY A 180 -15.39 -3.34 -19.62
C GLY A 180 -15.10 -2.89 -18.19
N ARG A 181 -16.17 -2.86 -17.42
CA ARG A 181 -16.10 -2.62 -15.96
C ARG A 181 -17.11 -3.50 -15.25
N PHE A 182 -16.78 -3.87 -14.01
CA PHE A 182 -17.65 -4.74 -13.23
C PHE A 182 -17.63 -4.39 -11.73
N THR A 183 -18.68 -4.80 -11.04
CA THR A 183 -18.75 -4.78 -9.58
C THR A 183 -18.15 -6.06 -9.02
N GLN A 184 -17.22 -5.94 -8.10
CA GLN A 184 -16.69 -7.07 -7.36
C GLN A 184 -17.73 -7.57 -6.36
N VAL A 185 -18.03 -8.88 -6.36
CA VAL A 185 -19.03 -9.48 -5.50
C VAL A 185 -18.55 -10.77 -4.85
N THR A 186 -19.02 -11.06 -3.65
CA THR A 186 -18.69 -12.31 -2.95
C THR A 186 -19.11 -13.53 -3.79
N ASN A 187 -18.18 -14.45 -4.01
CA ASN A 187 -18.32 -15.65 -4.84
C ASN A 187 -18.66 -15.38 -6.32
N GLY A 188 -18.40 -14.18 -6.82
CA GLY A 188 -18.59 -13.78 -8.20
C GLY A 188 -17.34 -13.15 -8.80
N PRO A 189 -17.48 -12.30 -9.83
CA PRO A 189 -16.36 -11.64 -10.47
C PRO A 189 -15.56 -10.80 -9.49
N GLN A 190 -14.24 -10.94 -9.52
CA GLN A 190 -13.31 -10.16 -8.71
C GLN A 190 -12.00 -9.97 -9.47
N VAL A 191 -11.28 -8.91 -9.13
CA VAL A 191 -9.87 -8.78 -9.48
C VAL A 191 -9.12 -9.95 -8.85
N ASP A 192 -8.18 -10.56 -9.58
CA ASP A 192 -7.32 -11.64 -9.10
C ASP A 192 -5.88 -11.38 -9.51
N LEU A 193 -5.06 -10.95 -8.54
CA LEU A 193 -3.64 -10.65 -8.75
C LEU A 193 -2.79 -11.90 -9.00
N LEU A 194 -3.31 -13.12 -8.73
CA LEU A 194 -2.60 -14.39 -8.92
C LEU A 194 -3.00 -15.14 -10.18
N ALA A 195 -4.13 -14.83 -10.80
CA ALA A 195 -4.71 -15.62 -11.90
C ALA A 195 -3.73 -15.87 -13.05
N THR A 196 -2.93 -14.85 -13.43
CA THR A 196 -1.97 -14.96 -14.54
C THR A 196 -0.78 -15.86 -14.21
N ALA A 197 -0.34 -15.88 -12.94
CA ALA A 197 0.82 -16.65 -12.52
C ALA A 197 0.48 -18.10 -12.16
N CYS A 198 -0.68 -18.32 -11.52
CA CYS A 198 -1.03 -19.59 -10.90
C CYS A 198 -2.30 -20.23 -11.48
N GLY A 199 -2.97 -19.54 -12.42
CA GLY A 199 -4.28 -19.95 -12.95
C GLY A 199 -5.44 -19.47 -12.06
N ALA A 200 -6.63 -19.49 -12.65
CA ALA A 200 -7.86 -19.09 -11.95
C ALA A 200 -8.19 -20.07 -10.80
N ASN A 201 -8.99 -19.59 -9.83
CA ASN A 201 -9.50 -20.34 -8.67
C ASN A 201 -8.53 -20.61 -7.50
N MET A 202 -7.30 -20.08 -7.53
CA MET A 202 -6.41 -20.12 -6.37
C MET A 202 -6.86 -19.12 -5.30
N VAL A 203 -7.40 -17.99 -5.73
CA VAL A 203 -7.95 -16.94 -4.87
C VAL A 203 -9.47 -17.11 -4.74
N ARG A 204 -9.96 -16.99 -3.51
CA ARG A 204 -11.40 -16.94 -3.23
C ARG A 204 -11.71 -15.76 -2.34
N ASN A 205 -12.55 -14.87 -2.84
CA ASN A 205 -12.94 -13.63 -2.15
C ASN A 205 -11.71 -12.88 -1.60
N GLY A 206 -10.70 -12.73 -2.45
CA GLY A 206 -9.46 -12.04 -2.12
C GLY A 206 -8.41 -12.87 -1.38
N TYR A 207 -8.71 -14.07 -0.90
CA TYR A 207 -7.79 -14.90 -0.13
C TYR A 207 -7.26 -16.08 -0.93
N LEU A 208 -5.95 -16.32 -0.85
CA LEU A 208 -5.36 -17.58 -1.31
C LEU A 208 -5.87 -18.72 -0.42
N THR A 209 -6.47 -19.75 -1.03
CA THR A 209 -7.10 -20.85 -0.29
C THR A 209 -6.53 -22.20 -0.69
N GLY A 210 -6.49 -23.14 0.28
CA GLY A 210 -6.03 -24.50 0.02
C GLY A 210 -6.92 -25.33 -0.91
N ARG A 211 -8.13 -24.88 -1.23
CA ARG A 211 -9.05 -25.63 -2.11
C ARG A 211 -8.53 -25.73 -3.55
N GLY A 212 -7.77 -24.73 -4.04
CA GLY A 212 -7.12 -24.78 -5.35
C GLY A 212 -5.74 -25.43 -5.33
N ILE A 213 -5.16 -25.64 -4.14
CA ILE A 213 -3.78 -26.15 -3.99
C ILE A 213 -3.82 -27.64 -3.65
N THR A 214 -3.93 -28.48 -4.68
CA THR A 214 -3.92 -29.95 -4.50
C THR A 214 -2.51 -30.52 -4.32
N HIS A 215 -1.49 -29.84 -4.87
CA HIS A 215 -0.08 -30.23 -4.81
C HIS A 215 0.77 -29.04 -4.32
N PRO A 216 0.96 -28.87 -3.01
CA PRO A 216 1.63 -27.69 -2.42
C PRO A 216 3.03 -27.38 -2.97
N GLU A 217 3.89 -28.40 -3.14
CA GLU A 217 5.25 -28.20 -3.69
C GLU A 217 5.16 -27.73 -5.16
N SER A 218 4.36 -28.37 -5.98
CA SER A 218 4.17 -27.97 -7.39
C SER A 218 3.59 -26.56 -7.51
N PHE A 219 2.71 -26.16 -6.60
CA PHE A 219 2.21 -24.79 -6.53
C PHE A 219 3.32 -23.78 -6.23
N ALA A 220 4.19 -24.08 -5.26
CA ALA A 220 5.34 -23.24 -4.96
C ALA A 220 6.31 -23.14 -6.15
N ASP A 221 6.61 -24.26 -6.82
CA ASP A 221 7.45 -24.31 -8.02
C ASP A 221 6.85 -23.46 -9.17
N THR A 222 5.55 -23.55 -9.36
CA THR A 222 4.82 -22.74 -10.35
C THR A 222 4.92 -21.25 -10.03
N LEU A 223 4.72 -20.87 -8.77
CA LEU A 223 4.78 -19.49 -8.34
C LEU A 223 6.20 -18.92 -8.51
N GLU A 224 7.22 -19.71 -8.15
CA GLU A 224 8.63 -19.34 -8.32
C GLU A 224 9.05 -19.23 -9.79
N SER A 225 8.53 -20.09 -10.66
CA SER A 225 8.84 -20.05 -12.09
C SER A 225 8.11 -18.92 -12.81
N ASN A 226 6.88 -18.61 -12.40
CA ASN A 226 6.02 -17.63 -13.08
C ASN A 226 5.94 -16.29 -12.32
N TRP A 227 6.87 -16.00 -11.44
CA TRP A 227 6.80 -14.83 -10.57
C TRP A 227 6.62 -13.49 -11.31
N ARG A 228 7.18 -13.37 -12.54
CA ARG A 228 6.98 -12.18 -13.38
C ARG A 228 5.54 -11.98 -13.84
N ALA A 229 4.71 -13.03 -13.82
CA ALA A 229 3.29 -12.97 -14.15
C ALA A 229 2.42 -12.58 -12.94
N LEU A 230 2.99 -12.49 -11.73
CA LEU A 230 2.29 -11.93 -10.58
C LEU A 230 1.94 -10.47 -10.84
N ARG A 231 0.78 -10.04 -10.33
CA ARG A 231 0.25 -8.68 -10.52
C ARG A 231 0.27 -7.90 -9.20
N VAL A 232 0.30 -6.58 -9.35
CA VAL A 232 0.00 -5.62 -8.28
C VAL A 232 -1.12 -4.70 -8.72
N GLY A 233 -1.94 -4.23 -7.77
CA GLY A 233 -3.00 -3.27 -8.07
C GLY A 233 -2.44 -1.85 -7.98
N VAL A 234 -2.19 -1.20 -9.11
CA VAL A 234 -1.70 0.19 -9.18
C VAL A 234 -2.88 1.14 -9.30
N HIS A 235 -3.00 2.07 -8.38
CA HIS A 235 -4.04 3.09 -8.39
C HIS A 235 -3.42 4.47 -8.24
N ASP A 236 -3.24 5.16 -9.34
CA ASP A 236 -2.62 6.49 -9.36
C ASP A 236 -3.64 7.62 -9.34
N GLN A 237 -3.18 8.81 -8.92
CA GLN A 237 -3.95 10.05 -8.85
C GLN A 237 -5.19 9.96 -7.95
N VAL A 238 -5.11 9.22 -6.85
CA VAL A 238 -6.21 9.10 -5.90
C VAL A 238 -6.19 10.25 -4.90
N GLN A 239 -7.32 10.89 -4.69
CA GLN A 239 -7.48 11.95 -3.70
C GLN A 239 -7.65 11.36 -2.30
N VAL A 240 -6.85 11.83 -1.36
CA VAL A 240 -7.02 11.50 0.06
C VAL A 240 -8.06 12.44 0.65
N VAL A 241 -9.21 11.91 1.01
CA VAL A 241 -10.35 12.70 1.51
C VAL A 241 -10.45 12.68 3.03
N LEU A 242 -10.13 11.53 3.64
CA LEU A 242 -10.18 11.36 5.10
C LEU A 242 -8.77 11.33 5.68
N GLY A 243 -8.59 11.99 6.81
CA GLY A 243 -7.34 12.03 7.54
C GLY A 243 -7.21 10.91 8.59
N TYR A 244 -6.40 11.20 9.60
CA TYR A 244 -6.08 10.29 10.69
C TYR A 244 -7.30 9.85 11.51
N ASN A 245 -8.18 10.79 11.83
CA ASN A 245 -9.31 10.48 12.68
C ASN A 245 -10.50 10.03 11.83
N TRP A 246 -10.91 8.79 11.99
CA TRP A 246 -12.06 8.20 11.30
C TRP A 246 -13.39 8.91 11.58
N ASP A 247 -13.46 9.63 12.68
CA ASP A 247 -14.61 10.45 13.09
C ASP A 247 -14.37 11.95 12.84
N GLY A 248 -13.19 12.32 12.34
CA GLY A 248 -12.70 13.70 12.27
C GLY A 248 -12.45 14.19 10.90
N GLY A 249 -13.24 14.30 10.02
CA GLY A 249 -13.23 15.23 8.96
C GLY A 249 -12.23 15.16 7.83
N PRO A 250 -12.52 15.88 6.74
CA PRO A 250 -11.66 15.91 5.59
C PRO A 250 -10.30 16.53 5.94
N VAL A 251 -9.29 15.99 5.31
CA VAL A 251 -8.02 16.67 5.13
C VAL A 251 -8.29 18.02 4.48
N SER A 252 -7.45 18.99 4.81
CA SER A 252 -7.50 20.38 4.36
C SER A 252 -8.05 20.56 2.93
N ARG A 253 -8.46 21.79 2.58
CA ARG A 253 -9.02 22.16 1.25
C ARG A 253 -8.16 21.74 0.07
N GLU A 254 -6.86 21.47 0.28
CA GLU A 254 -5.92 20.95 -0.71
C GLU A 254 -5.57 19.50 -0.40
N ALA A 255 -6.59 18.63 -0.38
CA ALA A 255 -6.40 17.20 -0.16
C ALA A 255 -5.34 16.64 -1.12
N PRO A 256 -4.30 15.94 -0.62
CA PRO A 256 -3.24 15.44 -1.48
C PRO A 256 -3.77 14.40 -2.47
N THR A 257 -3.15 14.40 -3.64
CA THR A 257 -3.36 13.36 -4.65
C THR A 257 -2.13 12.46 -4.65
N ILE A 258 -2.32 11.18 -4.37
CA ILE A 258 -1.25 10.18 -4.19
C ILE A 258 -1.39 9.02 -5.15
N GLY A 259 -0.35 8.17 -5.23
CA GLY A 259 -0.44 6.81 -5.76
C GLY A 259 -0.66 5.80 -4.63
N GLN A 260 -1.38 4.73 -4.92
CA GLN A 260 -1.53 3.57 -4.04
C GLN A 260 -1.18 2.28 -4.81
N VAL A 261 -0.44 1.37 -4.20
CA VAL A 261 -0.20 0.03 -4.76
C VAL A 261 -0.74 -1.02 -3.80
N PHE A 262 -1.76 -1.73 -4.25
CA PHE A 262 -2.44 -2.79 -3.51
C PHE A 262 -1.74 -4.11 -3.73
N THR A 263 -1.32 -4.74 -2.64
CA THR A 263 -0.59 -5.99 -2.63
C THR A 263 -1.09 -6.92 -1.53
N SER A 264 -0.85 -8.20 -1.69
CA SER A 264 -1.22 -9.22 -0.71
C SER A 264 -0.15 -10.30 -0.59
N THR A 265 -0.31 -11.15 0.43
CA THR A 265 0.50 -12.35 0.65
C THR A 265 -0.36 -13.50 1.15
N VAL A 266 0.24 -14.67 1.34
CA VAL A 266 -0.46 -15.79 1.97
C VAL A 266 -0.71 -15.51 3.45
N ALA A 267 -1.90 -15.83 3.91
CA ALA A 267 -2.27 -15.65 5.31
C ALA A 267 -1.65 -16.75 6.19
N GLY A 268 -0.88 -16.35 7.19
CA GLY A 268 -0.29 -17.18 8.22
C GLY A 268 -1.12 -17.19 9.51
N GLY A 269 -0.49 -17.54 10.63
CA GLY A 269 -1.11 -17.53 11.95
C GLY A 269 -2.41 -18.34 12.02
N GLY A 270 -3.44 -17.81 12.63
CA GLY A 270 -4.77 -18.44 12.74
C GLY A 270 -5.49 -18.66 11.41
N TYR A 271 -5.08 -17.96 10.35
CA TYR A 271 -5.62 -18.14 8.99
C TYR A 271 -4.90 -19.23 8.19
N ARG A 272 -3.76 -19.70 8.65
CA ARG A 272 -2.90 -20.65 7.94
C ARG A 272 -3.59 -21.97 7.62
N ALA A 273 -4.44 -22.47 8.52
CA ALA A 273 -5.20 -23.70 8.32
C ALA A 273 -6.08 -23.67 7.03
N ARG A 274 -6.37 -22.50 6.50
CA ARG A 274 -7.16 -22.33 5.27
C ARG A 274 -6.36 -22.64 4.00
N THR A 275 -5.02 -22.53 4.05
CA THR A 275 -4.15 -22.78 2.88
C THR A 275 -3.66 -24.21 2.80
N ASN A 276 -3.69 -24.96 3.91
CA ASN A 276 -3.18 -26.34 4.01
C ASN A 276 -1.71 -26.51 3.55
N LEU A 277 -0.90 -25.46 3.69
CA LEU A 277 0.53 -25.48 3.36
C LEU A 277 1.35 -25.89 4.57
N GLY A 278 2.25 -26.84 4.41
CA GLY A 278 3.29 -27.17 5.41
C GLY A 278 4.28 -25.99 5.56
N ASP A 279 5.06 -25.97 6.66
CA ASP A 279 5.94 -24.84 7.01
C ASP A 279 6.89 -24.42 5.88
N ARG A 280 7.57 -25.39 5.28
CA ARG A 280 8.52 -25.14 4.19
C ARG A 280 7.87 -24.55 2.96
N VAL A 281 6.73 -25.08 2.56
CA VAL A 281 6.01 -24.57 1.36
C VAL A 281 5.40 -23.21 1.66
N PHE A 282 4.86 -23.02 2.87
CA PHE A 282 4.35 -21.73 3.30
C PHE A 282 5.42 -20.64 3.19
N GLU A 283 6.64 -20.89 3.67
CA GLU A 283 7.73 -19.93 3.61
C GLU A 283 8.14 -19.62 2.17
N ARG A 284 8.23 -20.60 1.28
CA ARG A 284 8.51 -20.40 -0.15
C ARG A 284 7.46 -19.52 -0.81
N VAL A 285 6.19 -19.85 -0.60
CA VAL A 285 5.05 -19.09 -1.15
C VAL A 285 5.02 -17.67 -0.58
N ALA A 286 5.15 -17.49 0.73
CA ALA A 286 5.16 -16.20 1.37
C ALA A 286 6.32 -15.32 0.85
N ARG A 287 7.53 -15.87 0.77
CA ARG A 287 8.72 -15.20 0.25
C ARG A 287 8.50 -14.68 -1.18
N GLN A 288 7.96 -15.51 -2.05
CA GLN A 288 7.74 -15.15 -3.45
C GLN A 288 6.68 -14.06 -3.59
N LEU A 289 5.58 -14.16 -2.84
CA LEU A 289 4.51 -13.15 -2.85
C LEU A 289 4.96 -11.83 -2.24
N LEU A 290 5.73 -11.86 -1.14
CA LEU A 290 6.29 -10.66 -0.52
C LEU A 290 7.29 -9.96 -1.46
N ARG A 291 8.20 -10.72 -2.09
CA ARG A 291 9.13 -10.17 -3.08
C ARG A 291 8.40 -9.49 -4.24
N ALA A 292 7.37 -10.13 -4.77
CA ALA A 292 6.55 -9.54 -5.82
C ALA A 292 5.82 -8.27 -5.34
N ALA A 293 5.28 -8.28 -4.12
CA ALA A 293 4.61 -7.13 -3.53
C ALA A 293 5.54 -5.91 -3.41
N TYR A 294 6.74 -6.08 -2.86
CA TYR A 294 7.69 -4.98 -2.68
C TYR A 294 8.30 -4.53 -4.01
N LEU A 295 8.76 -5.46 -4.85
CA LEU A 295 9.31 -5.11 -6.15
C LEU A 295 8.29 -4.42 -7.04
N GLY A 296 7.06 -4.95 -7.14
CA GLY A 296 5.99 -4.33 -7.93
C GLY A 296 5.64 -2.92 -7.47
N THR A 297 5.67 -2.66 -6.15
CA THR A 297 5.46 -1.32 -5.60
C THR A 297 6.57 -0.36 -6.05
N LEU A 298 7.83 -0.76 -5.96
CA LEU A 298 8.97 0.07 -6.33
C LEU A 298 9.03 0.32 -7.85
N LEU A 299 8.76 -0.69 -8.67
CA LEU A 299 8.70 -0.57 -10.13
C LEU A 299 7.56 0.37 -10.56
N ALA A 300 6.36 0.21 -9.99
CA ALA A 300 5.23 1.10 -10.26
C ALA A 300 5.56 2.55 -9.87
N SER A 301 6.24 2.75 -8.73
CA SER A 301 6.67 4.08 -8.30
C SER A 301 7.63 4.71 -9.30
N ALA A 302 8.63 3.97 -9.77
CA ALA A 302 9.59 4.44 -10.75
C ALA A 302 8.91 4.84 -12.08
N LEU A 303 7.98 4.02 -12.58
CA LEU A 303 7.23 4.30 -13.81
C LEU A 303 6.29 5.50 -13.69
N LEU A 304 5.63 5.65 -12.55
CA LEU A 304 4.76 6.79 -12.24
C LEU A 304 5.52 8.05 -11.85
N LYS A 305 6.87 7.99 -11.83
CA LYS A 305 7.75 9.09 -11.42
C LYS A 305 7.44 9.61 -10.02
N LYS A 306 7.14 8.68 -9.11
CA LYS A 306 6.93 8.99 -7.70
C LYS A 306 8.29 8.87 -7.00
N ASP A 307 8.72 9.94 -6.38
CA ASP A 307 10.01 10.03 -5.68
C ASP A 307 9.93 9.65 -4.20
N TRP A 308 8.73 9.63 -3.64
CA TRP A 308 8.43 9.19 -2.28
C TRP A 308 7.61 7.91 -2.27
N VAL A 309 8.14 6.84 -1.67
CA VAL A 309 7.47 5.53 -1.58
C VAL A 309 7.35 5.10 -0.14
N VAL A 310 6.13 5.02 0.37
CA VAL A 310 5.88 4.52 1.72
C VAL A 310 5.52 3.04 1.66
N LEU A 311 6.40 2.20 2.18
CA LEU A 311 6.18 0.76 2.34
C LEU A 311 5.56 0.45 3.70
N THR A 312 4.89 -0.70 3.78
CA THR A 312 4.38 -1.27 5.04
C THR A 312 4.82 -2.72 5.18
N LEU A 313 4.73 -3.27 6.39
CA LEU A 313 5.04 -4.69 6.64
C LEU A 313 3.87 -5.58 6.16
N ILE A 314 3.82 -5.84 4.84
CA ILE A 314 2.77 -6.66 4.22
C ILE A 314 2.66 -8.02 4.91
N GLY A 315 1.47 -8.33 5.41
CA GLY A 315 1.18 -9.57 6.09
C GLY A 315 1.80 -9.70 7.49
N GLY A 316 2.52 -8.70 8.00
CA GLY A 316 3.14 -8.74 9.33
C GLY A 316 2.13 -8.59 10.48
N GLY A 317 0.96 -8.02 10.22
CA GLY A 317 -0.14 -7.88 11.18
C GLY A 317 -1.02 -9.13 11.27
N ALA A 318 -2.27 -9.02 10.84
CA ALA A 318 -3.27 -10.09 10.95
C ALA A 318 -2.86 -11.42 10.28
N PHE A 319 -2.07 -11.38 9.23
CA PHE A 319 -1.60 -12.59 8.52
C PHE A 319 -0.38 -13.24 9.17
N GLN A 320 0.27 -12.60 10.14
CA GLN A 320 1.37 -13.15 10.94
C GLN A 320 2.48 -13.81 10.11
N ASN A 321 2.84 -13.21 8.98
CA ASN A 321 4.06 -13.63 8.28
C ASN A 321 5.29 -13.23 9.11
N PRO A 322 6.36 -14.06 9.12
CA PRO A 322 7.55 -13.80 9.93
C PRO A 322 8.21 -12.46 9.55
N PRO A 323 8.43 -11.53 10.49
CA PRO A 323 9.07 -10.25 10.20
C PRO A 323 10.45 -10.35 9.56
N PRO A 324 11.33 -11.32 9.88
CA PRO A 324 12.57 -11.54 9.14
C PRO A 324 12.35 -11.83 7.66
N LEU A 325 11.34 -12.64 7.33
CA LEU A 325 11.00 -12.96 5.94
C LEU A 325 10.50 -11.72 5.18
N ILE A 326 9.73 -10.86 5.85
CA ILE A 326 9.24 -9.60 5.30
C ILE A 326 10.43 -8.67 5.03
N TRP A 327 11.31 -8.49 6.01
CA TRP A 327 12.50 -7.65 5.89
C TRP A 327 13.43 -8.12 4.76
N ASP A 328 13.77 -9.40 4.70
CA ASP A 328 14.58 -9.99 3.63
C ASP A 328 13.96 -9.72 2.24
N SER A 329 12.63 -9.75 2.16
CA SER A 329 11.91 -9.50 0.90
C SER A 329 11.95 -8.01 0.50
N ILE A 330 11.92 -7.10 1.47
CA ILE A 330 12.12 -5.67 1.25
C ILE A 330 13.53 -5.40 0.73
N VAL A 331 14.56 -5.86 1.45
CA VAL A 331 15.97 -5.67 1.05
C VAL A 331 16.22 -6.23 -0.36
N TRP A 332 15.73 -7.45 -0.62
CA TRP A 332 15.83 -8.06 -1.95
C TRP A 332 15.20 -7.20 -3.06
N ALA A 333 14.05 -6.58 -2.80
CA ALA A 333 13.38 -5.74 -3.78
C ALA A 333 14.13 -4.41 -4.01
N LEU A 334 14.68 -3.81 -2.93
CA LEU A 334 15.51 -2.61 -3.01
C LEU A 334 16.78 -2.85 -3.84
N ASP A 335 17.48 -3.98 -3.61
CA ASP A 335 18.66 -4.35 -4.35
C ASP A 335 18.39 -4.60 -5.84
N ARG A 336 17.20 -5.11 -6.14
CA ARG A 336 16.81 -5.40 -7.52
C ARG A 336 16.41 -4.15 -8.29
N VAL A 337 15.79 -3.18 -7.63
CA VAL A 337 15.34 -1.95 -8.30
C VAL A 337 16.43 -0.89 -8.41
N ALA A 338 17.33 -0.80 -7.42
CA ALA A 338 18.36 0.24 -7.37
C ALA A 338 19.17 0.38 -8.68
N PRO A 339 19.68 -0.70 -9.33
CA PRO A 339 20.51 -0.58 -10.53
C PRO A 339 19.73 -0.14 -11.78
N ILE A 340 18.41 -0.17 -11.75
CA ILE A 340 17.56 0.18 -12.90
C ILE A 340 16.80 1.49 -12.72
N LEU A 341 16.92 2.15 -11.55
CA LEU A 341 16.30 3.47 -11.32
C LEU A 341 16.89 4.53 -12.24
N ARG A 342 16.05 5.41 -12.75
CA ARG A 342 16.41 6.57 -13.59
C ARG A 342 16.03 7.91 -12.94
N GLN A 343 15.63 7.87 -11.68
CA GLN A 343 15.33 9.02 -10.84
C GLN A 343 15.66 8.69 -9.40
N ASP A 344 15.86 9.70 -8.59
CA ASP A 344 16.00 9.51 -7.15
C ASP A 344 14.70 8.96 -6.55
N MET A 345 14.82 8.01 -5.64
CA MET A 345 13.69 7.41 -4.95
C MET A 345 13.96 7.34 -3.45
N HIS A 346 13.05 7.88 -2.68
CA HIS A 346 13.07 7.83 -1.23
C HIS A 346 12.05 6.82 -0.73
N VAL A 347 12.54 5.71 -0.26
CA VAL A 347 11.71 4.66 0.34
C VAL A 347 11.63 4.89 1.84
N VAL A 348 10.42 4.98 2.38
CA VAL A 348 10.14 5.08 3.80
C VAL A 348 9.37 3.84 4.24
N LEU A 349 9.99 2.98 5.04
CA LEU A 349 9.30 1.85 5.64
C LEU A 349 8.55 2.31 6.89
N ASN A 350 7.22 2.28 6.86
CA ASN A 350 6.38 2.44 8.03
C ASN A 350 6.31 1.12 8.80
N ALA A 351 7.31 0.89 9.65
CA ALA A 351 7.53 -0.40 10.31
C ALA A 351 6.67 -0.59 11.57
N ARG A 352 6.33 0.50 12.26
CA ARG A 352 5.51 0.55 13.47
C ARG A 352 6.06 -0.25 14.66
N ASN A 353 6.28 -1.55 14.54
CA ASN A 353 6.72 -2.44 15.63
C ASN A 353 7.70 -3.52 15.16
N LEU A 354 8.55 -3.20 14.22
CA LEU A 354 9.58 -4.10 13.69
C LEU A 354 10.57 -4.52 14.76
N SER A 355 10.91 -3.59 15.67
CA SER A 355 11.82 -3.81 16.82
C SER A 355 11.36 -4.91 17.78
N HIS A 356 10.09 -5.28 17.78
CA HIS A 356 9.61 -6.42 18.57
C HIS A 356 10.07 -7.77 18.03
N SER A 357 10.56 -7.81 16.80
CA SER A 357 10.86 -9.07 16.11
C SER A 357 12.21 -9.09 15.40
N LEU A 358 12.84 -7.93 15.22
CA LEU A 358 14.15 -7.76 14.62
C LEU A 358 15.00 -6.85 15.49
N ASP A 359 16.28 -7.17 15.58
CA ASP A 359 17.28 -6.26 16.15
C ASP A 359 17.52 -5.11 15.16
N ILE A 360 17.09 -3.92 15.53
CA ILE A 360 17.22 -2.74 14.69
C ILE A 360 18.69 -2.39 14.45
N GLU A 361 19.54 -2.45 15.48
CA GLU A 361 20.95 -2.05 15.39
C GLU A 361 21.77 -2.99 14.50
N SER A 362 21.59 -4.30 14.63
CA SER A 362 22.38 -5.29 13.89
C SER A 362 21.77 -5.69 12.55
N THR A 363 20.46 -5.55 12.34
CA THR A 363 19.77 -6.03 11.14
C THR A 363 19.26 -4.91 10.25
N VAL A 364 18.62 -3.89 10.82
CA VAL A 364 17.93 -2.85 10.02
C VAL A 364 18.87 -1.68 9.71
N LEU A 365 19.56 -1.18 10.73
CA LEU A 365 20.40 0.01 10.61
C LEU A 365 21.54 -0.10 9.59
N PRO A 366 22.21 -1.25 9.42
CA PRO A 366 23.20 -1.42 8.36
C PRO A 366 22.64 -1.21 6.95
N GLU A 367 21.45 -1.76 6.67
CA GLU A 367 20.78 -1.63 5.37
C GLU A 367 20.28 -0.19 5.12
N VAL A 368 19.83 0.48 6.17
CA VAL A 368 19.41 1.88 6.13
C VAL A 368 20.60 2.79 5.84
N ARG A 369 21.73 2.60 6.55
CA ARG A 369 22.96 3.38 6.35
C ARG A 369 23.57 3.15 4.96
N LEU A 370 23.55 1.91 4.47
CA LEU A 370 24.03 1.58 3.13
C LEU A 370 23.29 2.40 2.04
N ARG A 371 22.05 2.76 2.30
CA ARG A 371 21.19 3.54 1.39
C ARG A 371 20.98 4.99 1.86
N ALA A 372 21.94 5.53 2.58
CA ALA A 372 21.98 6.93 3.04
C ALA A 372 20.69 7.40 3.76
N GLY A 373 19.99 6.48 4.42
CA GLY A 373 18.75 6.77 5.14
C GLY A 373 18.94 6.86 6.64
N ARG A 374 17.84 6.82 7.37
CA ARG A 374 17.78 6.95 8.84
C ARG A 374 16.66 6.10 9.42
N VAL A 375 16.81 5.75 10.70
CA VAL A 375 15.73 5.16 11.50
C VAL A 375 15.17 6.24 12.43
N CYS A 376 13.86 6.47 12.36
CA CYS A 376 13.13 7.37 13.23
C CYS A 376 12.34 6.55 14.24
N PHE A 377 12.67 6.67 15.52
CA PHE A 377 11.91 6.06 16.60
C PHE A 377 10.86 7.02 17.11
N LEU A 378 9.61 6.63 17.03
CA LEU A 378 8.49 7.36 17.61
C LEU A 378 8.16 6.80 18.99
N ASP A 379 7.95 7.65 19.97
CA ASP A 379 7.40 7.24 21.24
C ASP A 379 5.88 7.01 21.16
N THR A 380 5.33 6.39 22.19
CA THR A 380 3.89 6.10 22.25
C THR A 380 3.01 7.35 22.31
N GLN A 381 3.58 8.49 22.64
CA GLN A 381 2.88 9.78 22.67
C GLN A 381 2.98 10.51 21.34
N GLY A 382 3.87 10.06 20.45
CA GLY A 382 4.03 10.60 19.10
C GLY A 382 4.66 11.98 19.02
N LEU A 383 5.21 12.47 20.12
CA LEU A 383 5.69 13.86 20.27
C LEU A 383 7.22 13.98 20.23
N GLN A 384 7.95 12.90 20.44
CA GLN A 384 9.41 12.91 20.38
C GLN A 384 9.92 11.71 19.60
N GLY A 385 10.56 11.98 18.47
CA GLY A 385 11.27 10.98 17.69
C GLY A 385 12.76 11.05 17.97
N ARG A 386 13.43 9.90 18.08
CA ARG A 386 14.89 9.80 18.03
C ARG A 386 15.29 9.41 16.62
N LEU A 387 16.28 10.10 16.06
CA LEU A 387 16.88 9.76 14.76
C LEU A 387 18.19 9.03 14.96
N GLU A 388 18.42 7.93 14.27
CA GLU A 388 19.68 7.17 14.23
C GLU A 388 20.15 6.93 12.80
#